data_5f417ed714c99c3ac534435d77250882
#
_entry.id   5f417ed714c99c3ac534435d77250882
#
_cell.length_a   1.000
_cell.length_b   1.000
_cell.length_c   1.000
_cell.angle_alpha   90.00
_cell.angle_beta   90.00
_cell.angle_gamma   90.00
#
_symmetry.space_group_name_H-M   'P 1'
#
loop_
_entity.id
_entity.type
_entity.pdbx_description
1 polymer ?
#
loop_
_entity_poly.entity_id
_entity_poly.type
_entity_poly.pdbx_seq_one_letter_code
_entity_poly.pdbx_strand_id
1 'polypeptide(L)'
;MLILILRHGEAEGRDGETERHLTNRGSAQVNSVLGLAKQMGVRVDSILSSPVARAKETASLASDIFGPKLAVTNALEPEGSPEEVYEELMRIEGKSVLLVSHQPLVSKLVEDFLESAVPINMMTGSLAMIMAKDRPSRGSGVLVSLIPPLIANS
;
A
#
# COMPACT_ATOMS: atom_id res chain seq x y z
N MET A 1 -10.78 3.29 -11.27
CA MET A 1 -10.27 3.63 -9.92
C MET A 1 -8.77 3.43 -9.88
N LEU A 2 -8.04 4.40 -9.41
CA LEU A 2 -6.60 4.24 -9.17
C LEU A 2 -6.38 3.65 -7.79
N ILE A 3 -5.71 2.51 -7.73
CA ILE A 3 -5.41 1.81 -6.48
C ILE A 3 -3.91 1.87 -6.25
N LEU A 4 -3.53 2.46 -5.13
CA LEU A 4 -2.15 2.53 -4.69
C LEU A 4 -1.97 1.48 -3.59
N ILE A 5 -1.04 0.55 -3.78
CA ILE A 5 -0.74 -0.52 -2.84
C ILE A 5 0.66 -0.26 -2.29
N LEU A 6 0.72 0.05 -1.01
CA LEU A 6 1.96 0.43 -0.32
C LEU A 6 2.28 -0.61 0.75
N ARG A 7 3.46 -1.21 0.66
CA ARG A 7 3.98 -1.98 1.77
C ARG A 7 4.53 -1.00 2.81
N HIS A 8 4.24 -1.23 4.09
CA HIS A 8 4.76 -0.37 5.17
C HIS A 8 6.27 -0.19 5.05
N GLY A 9 6.78 0.90 5.60
CA GLY A 9 8.22 1.19 5.64
C GLY A 9 8.99 0.22 6.54
N GLU A 10 10.31 0.24 6.44
CA GLU A 10 11.17 -0.54 7.33
C GLU A 10 10.78 -0.32 8.79
N ALA A 11 10.68 -1.41 9.54
CA ALA A 11 10.31 -1.38 10.95
C ALA A 11 11.37 -2.10 11.79
N GLU A 12 11.52 -1.66 13.04
CA GLU A 12 12.43 -2.25 13.99
C GLU A 12 11.95 -3.64 14.45
N GLY A 13 12.83 -4.39 15.08
CA GLY A 13 12.49 -5.70 15.63
C GLY A 13 12.55 -6.81 14.58
N ARG A 14 11.91 -7.94 14.90
CA ARG A 14 11.91 -9.14 14.09
C ARG A 14 10.53 -9.42 13.52
N ASP A 15 10.49 -10.15 12.40
CA ASP A 15 9.24 -10.64 11.84
C ASP A 15 8.47 -11.48 12.88
N GLY A 16 7.16 -11.27 12.93
CA GLY A 16 6.27 -11.92 13.90
C GLY A 16 6.03 -11.13 15.18
N GLU A 17 6.82 -10.11 15.47
CA GLU A 17 6.56 -9.19 16.59
C GLU A 17 5.47 -8.20 16.20
N THR A 18 4.51 -7.94 17.11
CA THR A 18 3.36 -7.06 16.83
C THR A 18 3.67 -5.58 17.06
N GLU A 19 4.54 -5.27 18.03
CA GLU A 19 4.88 -3.89 18.44
C GLU A 19 6.12 -3.37 17.70
N ARG A 20 6.14 -3.52 16.39
CA ARG A 20 7.21 -3.00 15.55
C ARG A 20 6.84 -1.62 15.03
N HIS A 21 7.71 -0.66 15.25
CA HIS A 21 7.54 0.72 14.79
C HIS A 21 8.48 1.04 13.64
N LEU A 22 8.12 2.01 12.83
CA LEU A 22 8.98 2.44 11.72
C LEU A 22 10.33 2.93 12.26
N THR A 23 11.39 2.56 11.55
CA THR A 23 12.70 3.18 11.74
C THR A 23 12.72 4.54 11.05
N ASN A 24 13.74 5.36 11.33
CA ASN A 24 13.96 6.61 10.60
C ASN A 24 14.13 6.35 9.10
N ARG A 25 14.80 5.25 8.75
CA ARG A 25 14.93 4.82 7.35
C ARG A 25 13.58 4.46 6.76
N GLY A 26 12.73 3.75 7.52
CA GLY A 26 11.39 3.38 7.08
C GLY A 26 10.54 4.61 6.77
N SER A 27 10.57 5.61 7.65
CA SER A 27 9.87 6.88 7.41
C SER A 27 10.39 7.58 6.15
N ALA A 28 11.71 7.58 5.96
CA ALA A 28 12.33 8.19 4.78
C ALA A 28 11.95 7.43 3.49
N GLN A 29 11.89 6.10 3.54
CA GLN A 29 11.41 5.28 2.41
C GLN A 29 10.01 5.72 1.98
N VAL A 30 9.10 5.79 2.93
CA VAL A 30 7.69 6.13 2.69
C VAL A 30 7.56 7.55 2.13
N ASN A 31 8.22 8.51 2.78
CA ASN A 31 8.16 9.91 2.35
C ASN A 31 8.73 10.10 0.94
N SER A 32 9.79 9.39 0.60
CA SER A 32 10.42 9.45 -0.72
C SER A 32 9.48 8.95 -1.81
N VAL A 33 8.89 7.78 -1.62
CA VAL A 33 8.02 7.13 -2.60
C VAL A 33 6.71 7.89 -2.76
N LEU A 34 6.06 8.28 -1.66
CA LEU A 34 4.81 9.03 -1.70
C LEU A 34 5.01 10.47 -2.19
N GLY A 35 6.14 11.09 -1.85
CA GLY A 35 6.50 12.40 -2.37
C GLY A 35 6.66 12.39 -3.89
N LEU A 36 7.28 11.34 -4.43
CA LEU A 36 7.41 11.16 -5.87
C LEU A 36 6.04 10.99 -6.53
N ALA A 37 5.18 10.15 -5.95
CA ALA A 37 3.83 9.95 -6.47
C ALA A 37 3.04 11.27 -6.50
N LYS A 38 3.16 12.09 -5.46
CA LYS A 38 2.52 13.40 -5.41
C LYS A 38 3.07 14.34 -6.50
N GLN A 39 4.39 14.35 -6.71
CA GLN A 39 5.02 15.14 -7.78
C GLN A 39 4.55 14.70 -9.17
N MET A 40 4.21 13.43 -9.34
CA MET A 40 3.65 12.90 -10.57
C MET A 40 2.19 13.30 -10.79
N GLY A 41 1.59 14.01 -9.85
CA GLY A 41 0.20 14.46 -9.94
C GLY A 41 -0.82 13.48 -9.38
N VAL A 42 -0.37 12.45 -8.67
CA VAL A 42 -1.28 11.49 -8.04
C VAL A 42 -2.08 12.18 -6.92
N ARG A 43 -3.38 11.95 -6.92
CA ARG A 43 -4.30 12.35 -5.86
C ARG A 43 -4.82 11.10 -5.17
N VAL A 44 -5.10 11.22 -3.87
CA VAL A 44 -5.61 10.13 -3.05
C VAL A 44 -6.89 10.61 -2.37
N ASP A 45 -7.99 9.92 -2.64
CA ASP A 45 -9.30 10.27 -2.06
C ASP A 45 -9.54 9.57 -0.73
N SER A 46 -8.95 8.38 -0.54
CA SER A 46 -9.13 7.58 0.68
C SER A 46 -7.83 6.85 1.04
N ILE A 47 -7.61 6.65 2.34
CA ILE A 47 -6.47 5.89 2.84
C ILE A 47 -7.00 4.79 3.78
N LEU A 48 -6.71 3.54 3.45
CA LEU A 48 -7.00 2.38 4.28
C LEU A 48 -5.71 1.74 4.78
N SER A 49 -5.68 1.38 6.03
CA SER A 49 -4.50 0.79 6.66
C SER A 49 -4.82 -0.48 7.44
N SER A 50 -3.89 -1.41 7.44
CA SER A 50 -3.84 -2.46 8.45
C SER A 50 -3.84 -1.84 9.86
N PRO A 51 -4.43 -2.52 10.87
CA PRO A 51 -4.40 -2.03 12.26
C PRO A 51 -3.03 -2.14 12.94
N VAL A 52 -2.07 -2.81 12.33
CA VAL A 52 -0.74 -3.03 12.93
C VAL A 52 0.06 -1.72 12.94
N ALA A 53 0.80 -1.47 14.04
CA ALA A 53 1.48 -0.19 14.29
C ALA A 53 2.32 0.32 13.11
N ARG A 54 3.19 -0.50 12.55
CA ARG A 54 4.07 -0.10 11.43
C ARG A 54 3.29 0.33 10.18
N ALA A 55 2.13 -0.28 9.94
CA ALA A 55 1.27 0.10 8.83
C ALA A 55 0.53 1.41 9.12
N LYS A 56 0.01 1.57 10.33
CA LYS A 56 -0.67 2.80 10.73
C LYS A 56 0.27 4.01 10.70
N GLU A 57 1.49 3.83 11.14
CA GLU A 57 2.51 4.89 11.07
C GLU A 57 2.82 5.27 9.62
N THR A 58 2.96 4.28 8.75
CA THR A 58 3.11 4.50 7.30
C THR A 58 1.91 5.27 6.72
N ALA A 59 0.71 4.85 7.08
CA ALA A 59 -0.53 5.50 6.63
C ALA A 59 -0.66 6.93 7.17
N SER A 60 -0.17 7.18 8.38
CA SER A 60 -0.14 8.53 8.96
C SER A 60 0.75 9.47 8.13
N LEU A 61 1.91 8.99 7.68
CA LEU A 61 2.76 9.76 6.75
C LEU A 61 2.04 10.04 5.44
N ALA A 62 1.31 9.07 4.93
CA ALA A 62 0.51 9.25 3.71
C ALA A 62 -0.60 10.30 3.92
N SER A 63 -1.25 10.28 5.07
CA SER A 63 -2.26 11.29 5.42
C SER A 63 -1.68 12.69 5.44
N ASP A 64 -0.48 12.86 6.00
CA ASP A 64 0.20 14.15 6.03
C ASP A 64 0.52 14.67 4.62
N ILE A 65 0.83 13.76 3.69
CA ILE A 65 1.19 14.13 2.31
C ILE A 65 -0.04 14.41 1.45
N PHE A 66 -1.07 13.57 1.54
CA PHE A 66 -2.21 13.61 0.61
C PHE A 66 -3.48 14.24 1.19
N GLY A 67 -3.64 14.26 2.49
CA GLY A 67 -4.76 14.93 3.16
C GLY A 67 -5.82 14.05 3.80
N PRO A 68 -6.33 12.97 3.17
CA PRO A 68 -7.39 12.17 3.80
C PRO A 68 -6.95 11.54 5.11
N LYS A 69 -7.87 11.45 6.07
CA LYS A 69 -7.62 10.70 7.30
C LYS A 69 -7.58 9.21 6.97
N LEU A 70 -6.69 8.49 7.63
CA LEU A 70 -6.63 7.04 7.46
C LEU A 70 -7.80 6.37 8.18
N ALA A 71 -8.33 5.32 7.58
CA ALA A 71 -9.25 4.39 8.20
C ALA A 71 -8.56 3.04 8.32
N VAL A 72 -8.94 2.26 9.32
CA VAL A 72 -8.31 0.96 9.62
C VAL A 72 -9.25 -0.16 9.21
N THR A 73 -8.70 -1.20 8.59
CA THR A 73 -9.44 -2.42 8.25
C THR A 73 -8.60 -3.66 8.48
N ASN A 74 -9.22 -4.69 9.03
CA ASN A 74 -8.56 -5.99 9.25
C ASN A 74 -8.27 -6.72 7.92
N ALA A 75 -8.95 -6.36 6.85
CA ALA A 75 -8.69 -6.93 5.51
C ALA A 75 -7.25 -6.71 5.04
N LEU A 76 -6.56 -5.71 5.60
CA LEU A 76 -5.18 -5.37 5.23
C LEU A 76 -4.13 -5.95 6.18
N GLU A 77 -4.50 -6.83 7.10
CA GLU A 77 -3.55 -7.55 7.92
C GLU A 77 -2.70 -8.51 7.08
N PRO A 78 -1.52 -8.95 7.58
CA PRO A 78 -0.63 -9.84 6.79
C PRO A 78 -1.33 -11.11 6.28
N GLU A 79 -2.26 -11.65 7.05
CA GLU A 79 -3.01 -12.88 6.74
C GLU A 79 -4.23 -12.64 5.85
N GLY A 80 -4.49 -11.41 5.46
CA GLY A 80 -5.62 -11.06 4.60
C GLY A 80 -5.54 -11.70 3.22
N SER A 81 -6.64 -11.65 2.50
CA SER A 81 -6.73 -12.18 1.12
C SER A 81 -7.11 -11.09 0.14
N PRO A 82 -6.77 -11.24 -1.14
CA PRO A 82 -7.24 -10.31 -2.17
C PRO A 82 -8.76 -10.14 -2.18
N GLU A 83 -9.51 -11.22 -1.96
CA GLU A 83 -10.98 -11.20 -1.95
C GLU A 83 -11.53 -10.27 -0.87
N GLU A 84 -10.97 -10.34 0.34
CA GLU A 84 -11.36 -9.45 1.45
C GLU A 84 -11.06 -7.99 1.10
N VAL A 85 -9.94 -7.74 0.45
CA VAL A 85 -9.58 -6.37 0.01
C VAL A 85 -10.55 -5.88 -1.06
N TYR A 86 -10.93 -6.71 -2.01
CA TYR A 86 -11.91 -6.33 -3.02
C TYR A 86 -13.26 -5.96 -2.39
N GLU A 87 -13.69 -6.68 -1.36
CA GLU A 87 -14.92 -6.33 -0.62
C GLU A 87 -14.82 -4.95 0.02
N GLU A 88 -13.69 -4.63 0.63
CA GLU A 88 -13.45 -3.29 1.17
C GLU A 88 -13.48 -2.23 0.07
N LEU A 89 -12.83 -2.49 -1.05
CA LEU A 89 -12.79 -1.54 -2.17
C LEU A 89 -14.17 -1.26 -2.76
N MET A 90 -15.09 -2.22 -2.68
CA MET A 90 -16.47 -2.03 -3.14
C MET A 90 -17.24 -1.00 -2.31
N ARG A 91 -16.79 -0.71 -1.09
CA ARG A 91 -17.41 0.27 -0.19
C ARG A 91 -16.78 1.65 -0.30
N ILE A 92 -15.66 1.77 -1.02
CA ILE A 92 -14.92 3.03 -1.13
C ILE A 92 -15.54 3.91 -2.21
N GLU A 93 -15.80 5.15 -1.85
CA GLU A 93 -16.19 6.19 -2.78
C GLU A 93 -14.95 6.96 -3.24
N GLY A 94 -15.02 7.53 -4.43
CA GLY A 94 -13.94 8.32 -5.00
C GLY A 94 -13.24 7.60 -6.14
N LYS A 95 -12.17 8.24 -6.64
CA LYS A 95 -11.46 7.79 -7.84
C LYS A 95 -10.11 7.15 -7.52
N SER A 96 -9.65 7.29 -6.28
CA SER A 96 -8.35 6.78 -5.88
C SER A 96 -8.35 6.38 -4.40
N VAL A 97 -7.62 5.30 -4.10
CA VAL A 97 -7.46 4.81 -2.74
C VAL A 97 -6.02 4.34 -2.53
N LEU A 98 -5.46 4.66 -1.37
CA LEU A 98 -4.18 4.14 -0.93
C LEU A 98 -4.41 3.07 0.12
N LEU A 99 -3.85 1.89 -0.12
CA LEU A 99 -3.91 0.74 0.77
C LEU A 99 -2.52 0.53 1.39
N VAL A 100 -2.44 0.52 2.71
CA VAL A 100 -1.18 0.27 3.42
C VAL A 100 -1.25 -1.08 4.11
N SER A 101 -0.37 -1.98 3.73
CA SER A 101 -0.41 -3.36 4.20
C SER A 101 1.01 -3.96 4.29
N HIS A 102 1.09 -5.27 4.29
CA HIS A 102 2.25 -6.09 4.59
C HIS A 102 2.48 -7.16 3.54
N GLN A 103 3.69 -7.73 3.50
CA GLN A 103 3.87 -9.03 2.89
C GLN A 103 3.22 -10.11 3.77
N PRO A 104 2.67 -11.19 3.20
CA PRO A 104 2.64 -11.46 1.76
C PRO A 104 1.47 -10.82 1.00
N LEU A 105 0.56 -10.15 1.70
CA LEU A 105 -0.69 -9.66 1.08
C LEU A 105 -0.45 -8.65 -0.06
N VAL A 106 0.46 -7.68 0.12
CA VAL A 106 0.68 -6.67 -0.93
C VAL A 106 1.10 -7.28 -2.26
N SER A 107 2.00 -8.27 -2.23
CA SER A 107 2.44 -8.97 -3.44
C SER A 107 1.32 -9.82 -4.04
N LYS A 108 0.60 -10.56 -3.20
CA LYS A 108 -0.55 -11.36 -3.64
C LYS A 108 -1.62 -10.49 -4.28
N LEU A 109 -1.88 -9.31 -3.71
CA LEU A 109 -2.90 -8.41 -4.22
C LEU A 109 -2.51 -7.86 -5.60
N VAL A 110 -1.26 -7.42 -5.76
CA VAL A 110 -0.78 -6.95 -7.07
C VAL A 110 -0.85 -8.07 -8.11
N GLU A 111 -0.35 -9.25 -7.76
CA GLU A 111 -0.38 -10.42 -8.64
C GLU A 111 -1.82 -10.77 -9.05
N ASP A 112 -2.74 -10.72 -8.10
CA ASP A 112 -4.15 -11.04 -8.35
C ASP A 112 -4.83 -10.02 -9.26
N PHE A 113 -4.63 -8.73 -9.02
CA PHE A 113 -5.13 -7.67 -9.90
C PHE A 113 -4.69 -7.84 -11.35
N LEU A 114 -3.45 -8.29 -11.54
CA LEU A 114 -2.85 -8.43 -12.86
C LEU A 114 -3.00 -9.84 -13.46
N GLU A 115 -3.51 -10.80 -12.69
CA GLU A 115 -3.43 -12.22 -13.05
C GLU A 115 -2.00 -12.61 -13.46
N SER A 116 -1.02 -12.14 -12.71
CA SER A 116 0.38 -12.38 -13.03
C SER A 116 0.77 -13.83 -12.80
N ALA A 117 1.39 -14.45 -13.80
CA ALA A 117 2.01 -15.77 -13.65
C ALA A 117 3.39 -15.69 -13.02
N VAL A 118 3.94 -14.49 -12.85
CA VAL A 118 5.26 -14.25 -12.31
C VAL A 118 5.11 -13.62 -10.92
N PRO A 119 5.87 -14.11 -9.90
CA PRO A 119 5.85 -13.48 -8.58
C PRO A 119 6.30 -12.02 -8.63
N ILE A 120 5.60 -11.17 -7.88
CA ILE A 120 5.94 -9.77 -7.76
C ILE A 120 6.28 -9.50 -6.30
N ASN A 121 7.57 -9.35 -6.01
CA ASN A 121 8.04 -9.06 -4.66
C ASN A 121 8.10 -7.56 -4.41
N MET A 122 7.39 -7.12 -3.36
CA MET A 122 7.41 -5.73 -2.95
C MET A 122 8.32 -5.56 -1.73
N MET A 123 9.33 -4.73 -1.85
CA MET A 123 10.21 -4.36 -0.73
C MET A 123 9.45 -3.46 0.26
N THR A 124 9.94 -3.36 1.50
CA THR A 124 9.39 -2.37 2.45
C THR A 124 9.39 -0.98 1.80
N GLY A 125 8.31 -0.24 1.98
CA GLY A 125 8.17 1.08 1.39
C GLY A 125 7.94 1.12 -0.12
N SER A 126 7.77 -0.02 -0.78
CA SER A 126 7.44 -0.06 -2.21
C SER A 126 5.98 0.30 -2.46
N LEU A 127 5.73 0.99 -3.56
CA LEU A 127 4.41 1.42 -3.98
C LEU A 127 4.08 0.85 -5.35
N ALA A 128 2.97 0.13 -5.46
CA ALA A 128 2.39 -0.26 -6.74
C ALA A 128 1.19 0.63 -7.04
N MET A 129 1.10 1.14 -8.26
CA MET A 129 -0.06 1.88 -8.73
C MET A 129 -0.77 1.06 -9.81
N ILE A 130 -2.03 0.78 -9.58
CA ILE A 130 -2.85 -0.05 -10.46
C ILE A 130 -4.10 0.72 -10.85
N MET A 131 -4.37 0.80 -12.15
CA MET A 131 -5.64 1.30 -12.63
C MET A 131 -6.59 0.12 -12.76
N ALA A 132 -7.60 0.06 -11.90
CA ALA A 132 -8.60 -0.98 -11.93
C ALA A 132 -9.84 -0.51 -12.69
N LYS A 133 -10.49 -1.45 -13.37
CA LYS A 133 -11.81 -1.23 -13.99
C LYS A 133 -12.85 -0.97 -12.89
N ASP A 134 -14.07 -0.66 -13.27
CA ASP A 134 -15.16 -0.21 -12.40
C ASP A 134 -15.40 -1.07 -11.15
N ARG A 135 -15.14 -2.36 -11.25
CA ARG A 135 -15.23 -3.29 -10.11
C ARG A 135 -13.88 -3.93 -9.87
N PRO A 136 -13.17 -3.52 -8.81
CA PRO A 136 -11.92 -4.17 -8.43
C PRO A 136 -12.12 -5.66 -8.18
N SER A 137 -11.39 -6.47 -8.92
CA SER A 137 -11.46 -7.93 -8.87
C SER A 137 -10.21 -8.51 -9.50
N ARG A 138 -10.09 -9.84 -9.43
CA ARG A 138 -9.00 -10.55 -10.09
C ARG A 138 -8.94 -10.19 -11.58
N GLY A 139 -7.77 -9.88 -12.07
CA GLY A 139 -7.54 -9.56 -13.49
C GLY A 139 -8.11 -8.23 -13.96
N SER A 140 -8.67 -7.41 -13.07
CA SER A 140 -9.28 -6.14 -13.44
C SER A 140 -8.30 -4.98 -13.56
N GLY A 141 -7.04 -5.18 -13.19
CA GLY A 141 -6.07 -4.12 -13.06
C GLY A 141 -5.04 -4.06 -14.18
N VAL A 142 -4.57 -2.85 -14.45
CA VAL A 142 -3.42 -2.58 -15.30
C VAL A 142 -2.35 -1.92 -14.42
N LEU A 143 -1.14 -2.46 -14.45
CA LEU A 143 -0.04 -1.87 -13.69
C LEU A 143 0.40 -0.56 -14.34
N VAL A 144 0.26 0.52 -13.59
CA VAL A 144 0.70 1.85 -14.02
C VAL A 144 2.15 2.08 -13.65
N SER A 145 2.53 1.69 -12.43
CA SER A 145 3.89 1.90 -11.93
C SER A 145 4.16 0.99 -10.73
N LEU A 146 5.43 0.64 -10.57
CA LEU A 146 5.94 -0.02 -9.38
C LEU A 146 7.19 0.74 -8.94
N ILE A 147 7.11 1.41 -7.80
CA ILE A 147 8.17 2.29 -7.32
C ILE A 147 8.81 1.66 -6.08
N PRO A 148 10.06 1.23 -6.15
CA PRO A 148 10.79 0.77 -4.97
C PRO A 148 11.27 1.97 -4.15
N PRO A 149 11.61 1.79 -2.88
CA PRO A 149 12.21 2.86 -2.10
C PRO A 149 13.62 3.14 -2.61
N LEU A 150 13.81 4.30 -3.21
CA LEU A 150 15.08 4.71 -3.81
C LEU A 150 16.00 5.42 -2.81
N ILE A 151 16.01 4.98 -1.59
CA ILE A 151 16.94 5.48 -0.58
C ILE A 151 18.18 4.62 -0.62
N ALA A 152 18.84 4.65 -1.74
CA ALA A 152 20.14 4.05 -1.87
C ALA A 152 21.12 4.84 -1.01
N ASN A 153 22.05 4.17 -0.37
CA ASN A 153 23.11 4.80 0.41
C ASN A 153 22.65 5.51 1.68
N SER A 154 21.46 5.26 2.04
CA SER A 154 20.98 5.69 3.35
C SER A 154 21.45 4.72 4.41
#